data_abb942d243a72ed4f67eaa453f81d09e
#
_entry.id   abb942d243a72ed4f67eaa453f81d09e
#
_cell.length_a   1.000
_cell.length_b   1.000
_cell.length_c   1.000
_cell.angle_alpha   90.00
_cell.angle_beta   90.00
_cell.angle_gamma   90.00
#
_symmetry.space_group_name_H-M   'P 1'
#
loop_
_entity.id
_entity.type
_entity.pdbx_description
1 polymer ?
#
loop_
_entity_poly.entity_id
_entity_poly.type
_entity_poly.pdbx_seq_one_letter_code
_entity_poly.pdbx_strand_id
1 'polypeptide(L)'
;ESIFSMDGDVAPLARLAELKKTYPNVMLYVDEAHAVGVRGQKGLGIAEEQGCLKDIDFLCGTFGKALASVGAYVVCSQTIREYLVNRMRTLIFTTALPPFNTAWTKFVLSRLGTWSERRNRLAKHSLHVRQAIQESGKSCPSSSHIIPVVIGESRDTILKAEDMQHKGFYVLPVRPPTVPEGTSRLRISLTAALTDEGTDRLCTTLATL
;
A
#
# COMPACT_ATOMS: atom_id res chain seq x y z
N GLU A 1 -0.52 6.97 6.84
CA GLU A 1 -0.10 6.15 5.69
C GLU A 1 0.15 7.01 4.47
N SER A 2 1.08 6.62 3.62
CA SER A 2 1.35 7.28 2.34
C SER A 2 0.37 6.81 1.25
N ILE A 3 -0.04 5.55 1.31
CA ILE A 3 -1.18 4.97 0.60
C ILE A 3 -2.14 4.44 1.65
N PHE A 4 -3.38 4.92 1.66
CA PHE A 4 -4.38 4.50 2.64
C PHE A 4 -4.93 3.11 2.31
N SER A 5 -4.96 2.26 3.33
CA SER A 5 -5.17 0.82 3.17
C SER A 5 -6.56 0.42 2.67
N MET A 6 -7.59 1.24 2.92
CA MET A 6 -8.97 0.90 2.57
C MET A 6 -9.45 1.55 1.27
N ASP A 7 -8.97 2.73 0.96
CA ASP A 7 -9.41 3.52 -0.21
C ASP A 7 -8.36 3.57 -1.32
N GLY A 8 -7.09 3.27 -1.01
CA GLY A 8 -6.01 3.26 -2.00
C GLY A 8 -5.61 4.63 -2.50
N ASP A 9 -6.12 5.68 -1.87
CA ASP A 9 -5.73 7.06 -2.14
C ASP A 9 -4.34 7.36 -1.57
N VAL A 10 -3.72 8.42 -2.06
CA VAL A 10 -2.33 8.78 -1.77
C VAL A 10 -2.27 10.09 -0.99
N ALA A 11 -1.51 10.08 0.09
CA ALA A 11 -1.27 11.27 0.89
C ALA A 11 -0.43 12.32 0.13
N PRO A 12 -0.73 13.62 0.24
CA PRO A 12 0.02 14.69 -0.40
C PRO A 12 1.28 15.04 0.41
N LEU A 13 2.25 14.10 0.47
CA LEU A 13 3.44 14.21 1.34
C LEU A 13 4.29 15.43 1.03
N ALA A 14 4.43 15.82 -0.24
CA ALA A 14 5.16 17.03 -0.62
C ALA A 14 4.53 18.29 -0.01
N ARG A 15 3.19 18.38 0.01
CA ARG A 15 2.48 19.50 0.65
C ARG A 15 2.66 19.49 2.18
N LEU A 16 2.67 18.30 2.80
CA LEU A 16 2.94 18.17 4.23
C LEU A 16 4.38 18.56 4.56
N ALA A 17 5.35 18.22 3.70
CA ALA A 17 6.74 18.63 3.84
C ALA A 17 6.89 20.18 3.75
N GLU A 18 6.18 20.82 2.83
CA GLU A 18 6.14 22.30 2.76
C GLU A 18 5.52 22.92 4.02
N LEU A 19 4.41 22.35 4.51
CA LEU A 19 3.78 22.80 5.75
C LEU A 19 4.74 22.69 6.94
N LYS A 20 5.51 21.60 7.04
CA LYS A 20 6.53 21.42 8.07
C LYS A 20 7.56 22.56 8.07
N LYS A 21 7.97 23.07 6.91
CA LYS A 21 8.92 24.19 6.83
C LYS A 21 8.39 25.46 7.49
N THR A 22 7.07 25.66 7.47
CA THR A 22 6.40 26.78 8.11
C THR A 22 6.30 26.60 9.63
N TYR A 23 6.25 25.37 10.11
CA TYR A 23 6.07 25.03 11.52
C TYR A 23 7.24 24.20 12.04
N PRO A 24 8.30 24.82 12.59
CA PRO A 24 9.58 24.15 12.93
C PRO A 24 9.46 23.06 14.02
N ASN A 25 8.37 23.07 14.79
CA ASN A 25 8.12 22.07 15.84
C ASN A 25 7.32 20.85 15.35
N VAL A 26 6.99 20.79 14.07
CA VAL A 26 6.28 19.65 13.47
C VAL A 26 7.26 18.62 12.99
N MET A 27 7.00 17.37 13.34
CA MET A 27 7.72 16.19 12.81
C MET A 27 6.77 15.38 11.92
N LEU A 28 7.28 14.87 10.81
CA LEU A 28 6.54 14.00 9.91
C LEU A 28 6.86 12.54 10.18
N TYR A 29 5.82 11.80 10.59
CA TYR A 29 5.83 10.35 10.66
C TYR A 29 5.03 9.80 9.48
N VAL A 30 5.70 9.07 8.58
CA VAL A 30 5.09 8.53 7.35
C VAL A 30 5.22 7.02 7.34
N ASP A 31 4.11 6.34 7.15
CA ASP A 31 4.07 4.89 6.96
C ASP A 31 3.95 4.56 5.47
N GLU A 32 4.98 3.93 4.92
CA GLU A 32 5.09 3.48 3.54
C GLU A 32 4.73 1.99 3.36
N ALA A 33 4.07 1.36 4.33
CA ALA A 33 3.83 -0.08 4.33
C ALA A 33 3.11 -0.58 3.07
N HIS A 34 2.27 0.24 2.45
CA HIS A 34 1.58 -0.07 1.20
C HIS A 34 2.29 0.45 -0.06
N ALA A 35 3.35 1.25 0.10
CA ALA A 35 4.00 1.91 -1.02
C ALA A 35 5.42 1.41 -1.29
N VAL A 36 6.17 1.02 -0.24
CA VAL A 36 7.51 0.45 -0.40
C VAL A 36 7.47 -0.82 -1.28
N GLY A 37 8.37 -0.90 -2.24
CA GLY A 37 8.41 -1.96 -3.26
C GLY A 37 7.47 -1.73 -4.45
N VAL A 38 6.48 -0.85 -4.31
CA VAL A 38 5.37 -0.65 -5.26
C VAL A 38 5.46 0.69 -6.00
N ARG A 39 5.81 1.77 -5.29
CA ARG A 39 5.83 3.14 -5.81
C ARG A 39 7.23 3.73 -5.73
N GLY A 40 7.46 4.78 -6.52
CA GLY A 40 8.76 5.42 -6.65
C GLY A 40 9.69 4.75 -7.67
N GLN A 41 10.63 5.49 -8.20
CA GLN A 41 11.55 5.02 -9.26
C GLN A 41 12.40 3.83 -8.77
N LYS A 42 12.92 3.91 -7.56
CA LYS A 42 13.71 2.85 -6.91
C LYS A 42 12.86 1.91 -6.06
N GLY A 43 11.56 2.19 -5.90
CA GLY A 43 10.64 1.43 -5.07
C GLY A 43 10.67 1.83 -3.59
N LEU A 44 11.07 3.06 -3.27
CA LEU A 44 11.16 3.53 -1.89
C LEU A 44 9.83 4.13 -1.37
N GLY A 45 8.81 4.20 -2.20
CA GLY A 45 7.47 4.64 -1.81
C GLY A 45 7.07 6.01 -2.31
N ILE A 46 6.02 6.57 -1.73
CA ILE A 46 5.42 7.85 -2.11
C ILE A 46 6.34 9.05 -1.76
N ALA A 47 7.06 8.98 -0.66
CA ALA A 47 8.00 10.03 -0.29
C ALA A 47 9.13 10.17 -1.33
N GLU A 48 9.59 9.05 -1.94
CA GLU A 48 10.49 9.09 -3.08
C GLU A 48 9.80 9.70 -4.30
N GLU A 49 8.61 9.21 -4.64
CA GLU A 49 7.85 9.62 -5.82
C GLU A 49 7.53 11.12 -5.80
N GLN A 50 7.22 11.67 -4.64
CA GLN A 50 6.93 13.09 -4.45
C GLN A 50 8.17 13.94 -4.12
N GLY A 51 9.37 13.33 -4.09
CA GLY A 51 10.64 14.05 -3.91
C GLY A 51 10.90 14.62 -2.52
N CYS A 52 10.20 14.13 -1.48
CA CYS A 52 10.25 14.67 -0.12
C CYS A 52 10.87 13.71 0.92
N LEU A 53 11.62 12.68 0.50
CA LEU A 53 12.26 11.71 1.42
C LEU A 53 13.08 12.37 2.53
N LYS A 54 13.79 13.46 2.22
CA LYS A 54 14.68 14.14 3.17
C LYS A 54 13.93 14.97 4.22
N ASP A 55 12.65 15.26 3.96
CA ASP A 55 11.82 16.06 4.84
C ASP A 55 11.06 15.22 5.88
N ILE A 56 11.11 13.87 5.75
CA ILE A 56 10.45 12.94 6.65
C ILE A 56 11.36 12.64 7.84
N ASP A 57 10.85 12.78 9.06
CA ASP A 57 11.60 12.50 10.28
C ASP A 57 11.58 11.02 10.66
N PHE A 58 10.44 10.36 10.47
CA PHE A 58 10.24 8.93 10.69
C PHE A 58 9.59 8.32 9.46
N LEU A 59 10.36 7.60 8.68
CA LEU A 59 9.84 6.83 7.55
C LEU A 59 9.73 5.36 7.96
N CYS A 60 8.53 4.88 8.10
CA CYS A 60 8.24 3.50 8.48
C CYS A 60 7.81 2.67 7.28
N GLY A 61 8.04 1.38 7.36
CA GLY A 61 7.52 0.43 6.40
C GLY A 61 7.55 -0.99 6.94
N THR A 62 6.92 -1.89 6.21
CA THR A 62 6.85 -3.32 6.58
C THR A 62 7.57 -4.19 5.58
N PHE A 63 8.16 -5.26 6.06
CA PHE A 63 8.68 -6.33 5.20
C PHE A 63 7.61 -7.36 4.83
N GLY A 64 6.44 -7.34 5.48
CA GLY A 64 5.41 -8.37 5.37
C GLY A 64 4.42 -8.21 4.19
N LYS A 65 4.58 -7.19 3.35
CA LYS A 65 3.71 -6.95 2.18
C LYS A 65 4.50 -7.18 0.88
N ALA A 66 4.77 -6.15 0.11
CA ALA A 66 5.46 -6.25 -1.18
C ALA A 66 6.87 -6.87 -1.10
N LEU A 67 7.52 -6.80 0.06
CA LEU A 67 8.85 -7.37 0.28
C LEU A 67 8.83 -8.86 0.67
N ALA A 68 7.64 -9.46 0.84
CA ALA A 68 7.43 -10.89 1.10
C ALA A 68 8.33 -11.47 2.21
N SER A 69 8.48 -10.75 3.33
CA SER A 69 9.28 -11.12 4.48
C SER A 69 8.52 -10.89 5.79
N VAL A 70 9.22 -10.76 6.90
CA VAL A 70 8.67 -10.52 8.24
C VAL A 70 9.38 -9.35 8.89
N GLY A 71 8.63 -8.57 9.68
CA GLY A 71 9.14 -7.43 10.43
C GLY A 71 8.82 -6.08 9.78
N ALA A 72 9.42 -5.05 10.34
CA ALA A 72 9.24 -3.67 9.92
C ALA A 72 10.55 -2.89 10.13
N TYR A 73 10.58 -1.66 9.63
CA TYR A 73 11.71 -0.77 9.80
C TYR A 73 11.26 0.66 10.05
N VAL A 74 12.15 1.42 10.66
CA VAL A 74 12.06 2.88 10.78
C VAL A 74 13.36 3.46 10.25
N VAL A 75 13.26 4.39 9.29
CA VAL A 75 14.37 5.22 8.83
C VAL A 75 14.21 6.59 9.47
N CYS A 76 15.25 7.07 10.14
CA CYS A 76 15.25 8.35 10.86
C CYS A 76 16.68 8.89 11.00
N SER A 77 16.82 10.09 11.58
CA SER A 77 18.15 10.64 11.90
C SER A 77 18.91 9.78 12.92
N GLN A 78 20.23 9.91 12.93
CA GLN A 78 21.08 9.19 13.88
C GLN A 78 20.70 9.49 15.34
N THR A 79 20.43 10.73 15.66
CA THR A 79 20.00 11.15 17.00
C THR A 79 18.71 10.46 17.44
N ILE A 80 17.71 10.42 16.55
CA ILE A 80 16.45 9.72 16.80
C ILE A 80 16.71 8.22 16.98
N ARG A 81 17.52 7.61 16.12
CA ARG A 81 17.86 6.19 16.22
C ARG A 81 18.50 5.85 17.59
N GLU A 82 19.45 6.64 18.04
CA GLU A 82 20.10 6.45 19.33
C GLU A 82 19.11 6.58 20.49
N TYR A 83 18.20 7.55 20.42
CA TYR A 83 17.11 7.69 21.38
C TYR A 83 16.21 6.45 21.40
N LEU A 84 15.75 5.97 20.23
CA LEU A 84 14.89 4.81 20.12
C LEU A 84 15.55 3.53 20.67
N VAL A 85 16.81 3.28 20.34
CA VAL A 85 17.56 2.12 20.85
C VAL A 85 17.64 2.11 22.37
N ASN A 86 17.71 3.27 23.01
CA ASN A 86 17.86 3.39 24.47
C ASN A 86 16.53 3.58 25.21
N ARG A 87 15.43 3.93 24.53
CA ARG A 87 14.17 4.32 25.19
C ARG A 87 12.92 3.62 24.65
N MET A 88 12.97 3.07 23.44
CA MET A 88 11.81 2.40 22.84
C MET A 88 11.65 1.00 23.45
N ARG A 89 10.73 0.86 24.40
CA ARG A 89 10.50 -0.41 25.10
C ARG A 89 10.18 -1.58 24.18
N THR A 90 9.39 -1.36 23.13
CA THR A 90 9.04 -2.38 22.15
C THR A 90 10.23 -2.87 21.32
N LEU A 91 11.29 -2.06 21.19
CA LEU A 91 12.54 -2.46 20.56
C LEU A 91 13.47 -3.17 21.55
N ILE A 92 13.60 -2.63 22.77
CA ILE A 92 14.50 -3.15 23.82
C ILE A 92 14.09 -4.57 24.24
N PHE A 93 12.79 -4.82 24.38
CA PHE A 93 12.24 -6.08 24.88
C PHE A 93 11.70 -7.01 23.79
N THR A 94 12.15 -6.82 22.54
CA THR A 94 11.77 -7.69 21.43
C THR A 94 12.82 -8.78 21.18
N THR A 95 12.38 -9.91 20.65
CA THR A 95 13.29 -10.93 20.11
C THR A 95 13.72 -10.54 18.69
N ALA A 96 15.00 -10.77 18.39
CA ALA A 96 15.53 -10.52 17.06
C ALA A 96 14.82 -11.36 15.99
N LEU A 97 14.73 -10.82 14.78
CA LEU A 97 14.22 -11.56 13.63
C LEU A 97 15.13 -12.77 13.33
N PRO A 98 14.55 -13.91 12.89
CA PRO A 98 15.35 -15.05 12.49
C PRO A 98 16.37 -14.69 11.39
N PRO A 99 17.59 -15.23 11.44
CA PRO A 99 18.64 -14.91 10.46
C PRO A 99 18.21 -15.16 9.00
N PHE A 100 17.40 -16.19 8.74
CA PHE A 100 16.84 -16.49 7.43
C PHE A 100 16.00 -15.33 6.90
N ASN A 101 15.07 -14.80 7.70
CA ASN A 101 14.23 -13.67 7.31
C ASN A 101 15.07 -12.42 7.04
N THR A 102 16.10 -12.17 7.85
CA THR A 102 17.02 -11.04 7.67
C THR A 102 17.82 -11.17 6.37
N ALA A 103 18.33 -12.37 6.05
CA ALA A 103 19.05 -12.64 4.81
C ALA A 103 18.13 -12.49 3.58
N TRP A 104 16.90 -12.99 3.65
CA TRP A 104 15.89 -12.81 2.61
C TRP A 104 15.55 -11.33 2.40
N THR A 105 15.26 -10.60 3.48
CA THR A 105 14.97 -9.16 3.41
C THR A 105 16.12 -8.39 2.76
N LYS A 106 17.36 -8.67 3.15
CA LYS A 106 18.57 -8.08 2.57
C LYS A 106 18.64 -8.35 1.06
N PHE A 107 18.38 -9.59 0.64
CA PHE A 107 18.35 -9.98 -0.77
C PHE A 107 17.29 -9.17 -1.54
N VAL A 108 16.05 -9.11 -1.05
CA VAL A 108 14.95 -8.39 -1.68
C VAL A 108 15.27 -6.90 -1.79
N LEU A 109 15.74 -6.27 -0.71
CA LEU A 109 16.11 -4.85 -0.70
C LEU A 109 17.24 -4.55 -1.71
N SER A 110 18.23 -5.43 -1.83
CA SER A 110 19.33 -5.25 -2.81
C SER A 110 18.86 -5.31 -4.27
N ARG A 111 17.71 -5.92 -4.54
CA ARG A 111 17.12 -6.05 -5.88
C ARG A 111 16.01 -5.03 -6.17
N LEU A 112 15.52 -4.35 -5.16
CA LEU A 112 14.33 -3.50 -5.24
C LEU A 112 14.41 -2.49 -6.40
N GLY A 113 15.54 -1.81 -6.56
CA GLY A 113 15.76 -0.85 -7.64
C GLY A 113 15.69 -1.47 -9.05
N THR A 114 16.01 -2.76 -9.20
CA THR A 114 16.04 -3.45 -10.51
C THR A 114 14.64 -3.88 -11.00
N TRP A 115 13.60 -3.79 -10.17
CA TRP A 115 12.25 -4.25 -10.50
C TRP A 115 11.32 -3.14 -11.02
N SER A 116 11.87 -2.15 -11.72
CA SER A 116 11.10 -1.04 -12.31
C SER A 116 10.03 -1.54 -13.29
N GLU A 117 10.33 -2.53 -14.12
CA GLU A 117 9.34 -3.11 -15.05
C GLU A 117 8.14 -3.72 -14.34
N ARG A 118 8.35 -4.40 -13.19
CA ARG A 118 7.24 -4.94 -12.39
C ARG A 118 6.37 -3.82 -11.82
N ARG A 119 6.99 -2.73 -11.34
CA ARG A 119 6.25 -1.56 -10.85
C ARG A 119 5.45 -0.89 -11.96
N ASN A 120 6.05 -0.72 -13.14
CA ASN A 120 5.37 -0.15 -14.30
C ASN A 120 4.20 -1.01 -14.76
N ARG A 121 4.36 -2.34 -14.79
CA ARG A 121 3.26 -3.27 -15.09
C ARG A 121 2.12 -3.12 -14.08
N LEU A 122 2.44 -3.12 -12.79
CA LEU A 122 1.42 -2.94 -11.74
C LEU A 122 0.70 -1.59 -11.87
N ALA A 123 1.41 -0.52 -12.18
CA ALA A 123 0.82 0.80 -12.41
C ALA A 123 -0.12 0.79 -13.62
N LYS A 124 0.28 0.17 -14.74
CA LYS A 124 -0.56 -0.01 -15.95
C LYS A 124 -1.84 -0.77 -15.62
N HIS A 125 -1.76 -1.94 -14.97
CA HIS A 125 -2.93 -2.73 -14.58
C HIS A 125 -3.84 -1.97 -13.61
N SER A 126 -3.25 -1.28 -12.64
CA SER A 126 -4.01 -0.47 -11.67
C SER A 126 -4.78 0.66 -12.34
N LEU A 127 -4.18 1.33 -13.31
CA LEU A 127 -4.84 2.37 -14.09
C LEU A 127 -6.01 1.78 -14.90
N HIS A 128 -5.78 0.68 -15.60
CA HIS A 128 -6.80 0.01 -16.43
C HIS A 128 -8.02 -0.40 -15.60
N VAL A 129 -7.80 -1.06 -14.46
CA VAL A 129 -8.90 -1.49 -13.58
C VAL A 129 -9.68 -0.30 -13.02
N ARG A 130 -9.00 0.79 -12.60
CA ARG A 130 -9.68 1.99 -12.12
C ARG A 130 -10.52 2.66 -13.21
N GLN A 131 -10.00 2.74 -14.43
CA GLN A 131 -10.75 3.27 -15.58
C GLN A 131 -12.00 2.44 -15.85
N ALA A 132 -11.90 1.12 -15.91
CA ALA A 132 -13.04 0.24 -16.12
C ALA A 132 -14.13 0.40 -15.04
N ILE A 133 -13.74 0.60 -13.77
CA ILE A 133 -14.70 0.88 -12.69
C ILE A 133 -15.37 2.24 -12.91
N GLN A 134 -14.64 3.28 -13.29
CA GLN A 134 -15.20 4.62 -13.54
C GLN A 134 -16.12 4.62 -14.75
N GLU A 135 -15.76 3.92 -15.83
CA GLU A 135 -16.58 3.75 -17.04
C GLU A 135 -17.88 3.00 -16.75
N SER A 136 -17.91 2.10 -15.76
CA SER A 136 -19.14 1.45 -15.28
C SER A 136 -20.03 2.35 -14.41
N GLY A 137 -19.69 3.63 -14.25
CA GLY A 137 -20.45 4.61 -13.47
C GLY A 137 -20.22 4.54 -11.95
N LYS A 138 -19.23 3.74 -11.48
CA LYS A 138 -18.91 3.61 -10.07
C LYS A 138 -17.80 4.59 -9.65
N SER A 139 -17.88 5.09 -8.41
CA SER A 139 -16.81 5.90 -7.83
C SER A 139 -15.58 5.05 -7.50
N CYS A 140 -14.40 5.54 -7.86
CA CYS A 140 -13.13 4.93 -7.49
C CYS A 140 -12.18 6.01 -6.95
N PRO A 141 -12.04 6.16 -5.62
CA PRO A 141 -11.17 7.16 -5.02
C PRO A 141 -9.69 6.80 -5.12
N SER A 142 -9.37 5.55 -5.46
CA SER A 142 -8.00 5.04 -5.49
C SER A 142 -7.14 5.72 -6.54
N SER A 143 -5.88 5.95 -6.19
CA SER A 143 -4.79 6.30 -7.10
C SER A 143 -3.63 5.29 -7.03
N SER A 144 -3.86 4.11 -6.47
CA SER A 144 -2.86 3.07 -6.26
C SER A 144 -3.31 1.70 -6.79
N HIS A 145 -2.57 0.66 -6.42
CA HIS A 145 -2.88 -0.76 -6.70
C HIS A 145 -3.93 -1.35 -5.74
N ILE A 146 -4.34 -0.61 -4.73
CA ILE A 146 -5.44 -0.96 -3.82
C ILE A 146 -6.69 -0.28 -4.35
N ILE A 147 -7.66 -1.05 -4.79
CA ILE A 147 -8.82 -0.53 -5.50
C ILE A 147 -10.10 -1.00 -4.78
N PRO A 148 -10.78 -0.11 -4.07
CA PRO A 148 -12.07 -0.43 -3.46
C PRO A 148 -13.20 -0.37 -4.50
N VAL A 149 -14.13 -1.32 -4.41
CA VAL A 149 -15.42 -1.27 -5.07
C VAL A 149 -16.49 -1.24 -3.98
N VAL A 150 -17.03 -0.07 -3.71
CA VAL A 150 -18.04 0.13 -2.66
C VAL A 150 -19.36 -0.48 -3.11
N ILE A 151 -19.90 -1.36 -2.28
CA ILE A 151 -21.18 -2.04 -2.48
C ILE A 151 -22.27 -1.45 -1.57
N GLY A 152 -21.89 -1.09 -0.35
CA GLY A 152 -22.78 -0.52 0.66
C GLY A 152 -23.12 -1.53 1.75
N GLU A 153 -24.09 -2.40 1.50
CA GLU A 153 -24.59 -3.37 2.47
C GLU A 153 -23.62 -4.55 2.67
N SER A 154 -23.46 -4.97 3.92
CA SER A 154 -22.54 -6.06 4.31
C SER A 154 -22.92 -7.39 3.66
N ARG A 155 -24.23 -7.71 3.61
CA ARG A 155 -24.73 -8.95 3.00
C ARG A 155 -24.44 -9.01 1.52
N ASP A 156 -24.75 -7.92 0.81
CA ASP A 156 -24.54 -7.84 -0.65
C ASP A 156 -23.04 -7.90 -1.00
N THR A 157 -22.20 -7.29 -0.15
CA THR A 157 -20.75 -7.34 -0.30
C THR A 157 -20.20 -8.77 -0.18
N ILE A 158 -20.75 -9.58 0.74
CA ILE A 158 -20.39 -11.00 0.88
C ILE A 158 -20.77 -11.76 -0.40
N LEU A 159 -22.03 -11.64 -0.85
CA LEU A 159 -22.51 -12.34 -2.04
C LEU A 159 -21.71 -11.98 -3.29
N LYS A 160 -21.37 -10.70 -3.46
CA LYS A 160 -20.52 -10.25 -4.56
C LYS A 160 -19.07 -10.77 -4.45
N ALA A 161 -18.53 -10.90 -3.23
CA ALA A 161 -17.21 -11.50 -3.03
C ALA A 161 -17.21 -12.99 -3.40
N GLU A 162 -18.24 -13.73 -3.03
CA GLU A 162 -18.43 -15.13 -3.41
C GLU A 162 -18.57 -15.29 -4.93
N ASP A 163 -19.35 -14.44 -5.60
CA ASP A 163 -19.47 -14.43 -7.06
C ASP A 163 -18.12 -14.18 -7.75
N MET A 164 -17.34 -13.21 -7.25
CA MET A 164 -15.97 -12.96 -7.74
C MET A 164 -15.08 -14.20 -7.58
N GLN A 165 -15.17 -14.89 -6.44
CA GLN A 165 -14.38 -16.10 -6.18
C GLN A 165 -14.78 -17.24 -7.11
N HIS A 166 -16.06 -17.46 -7.38
CA HIS A 166 -16.53 -18.43 -8.37
C HIS A 166 -16.03 -18.11 -9.79
N LYS A 167 -15.86 -16.82 -10.12
CA LYS A 167 -15.26 -16.36 -11.39
C LYS A 167 -13.72 -16.44 -11.40
N GLY A 168 -13.09 -16.93 -10.32
CA GLY A 168 -11.65 -17.15 -10.21
C GLY A 168 -10.86 -15.95 -9.69
N PHE A 169 -11.52 -14.94 -9.10
CA PHE A 169 -10.87 -13.79 -8.46
C PHE A 169 -10.99 -13.86 -6.95
N TYR A 170 -9.90 -14.14 -6.26
CA TYR A 170 -9.90 -14.17 -4.80
C TYR A 170 -9.96 -12.77 -4.22
N VAL A 171 -11.15 -12.31 -3.90
CA VAL A 171 -11.44 -11.00 -3.29
C VAL A 171 -12.18 -11.22 -1.98
N LEU A 172 -11.81 -10.45 -0.95
CA LEU A 172 -12.45 -10.51 0.35
C LEU A 172 -13.37 -9.30 0.56
N PRO A 173 -14.53 -9.50 1.21
CA PRO A 173 -15.41 -8.41 1.59
C PRO A 173 -14.84 -7.68 2.81
N VAL A 174 -14.73 -6.36 2.73
CA VAL A 174 -14.39 -5.48 3.86
C VAL A 174 -15.68 -4.84 4.36
N ARG A 175 -15.96 -4.99 5.66
CA ARG A 175 -17.21 -4.63 6.30
C ARG A 175 -16.95 -3.94 7.65
N PRO A 176 -17.97 -3.35 8.29
CA PRO A 176 -17.87 -2.90 9.66
C PRO A 176 -17.37 -4.02 10.61
N PRO A 177 -16.53 -3.70 11.61
CA PRO A 177 -16.13 -2.36 12.03
C PRO A 177 -14.90 -1.79 11.28
N THR A 178 -14.33 -2.50 10.28
CA THR A 178 -13.15 -2.07 9.52
C THR A 178 -13.43 -0.81 8.68
N VAL A 179 -14.66 -0.70 8.19
CA VAL A 179 -15.18 0.46 7.46
C VAL A 179 -16.50 0.90 8.07
N PRO A 180 -16.94 2.16 7.88
CA PRO A 180 -18.23 2.63 8.38
C PRO A 180 -19.41 1.81 7.83
N GLU A 181 -20.54 1.79 8.57
CA GLU A 181 -21.78 1.19 8.10
C GLU A 181 -22.24 1.81 6.78
N GLY A 182 -22.83 0.99 5.90
CA GLY A 182 -23.25 1.41 4.57
C GLY A 182 -22.11 1.64 3.57
N THR A 183 -20.86 1.33 3.94
CA THR A 183 -19.68 1.50 3.08
C THR A 183 -18.88 0.23 2.86
N SER A 184 -19.51 -0.92 3.07
CA SER A 184 -18.88 -2.22 2.79
C SER A 184 -18.44 -2.32 1.34
N ARG A 185 -17.30 -2.94 1.11
CA ARG A 185 -16.63 -2.93 -0.19
C ARG A 185 -15.88 -4.22 -0.49
N LEU A 186 -15.68 -4.49 -1.75
CA LEU A 186 -14.64 -5.40 -2.20
C LEU A 186 -13.32 -4.62 -2.25
N ARG A 187 -12.28 -5.15 -1.62
CA ARG A 187 -10.94 -4.55 -1.65
C ARG A 187 -10.03 -5.35 -2.55
N ILE A 188 -9.84 -4.85 -3.76
CA ILE A 188 -8.98 -5.47 -4.74
C ILE A 188 -7.55 -5.01 -4.49
N SER A 189 -6.62 -5.94 -4.35
CA SER A 189 -5.18 -5.67 -4.23
C SER A 189 -4.47 -6.30 -5.42
N LEU A 190 -4.07 -5.48 -6.37
CA LEU A 190 -3.40 -5.95 -7.57
C LEU A 190 -1.94 -6.29 -7.32
N THR A 191 -1.42 -7.23 -8.10
CA THR A 191 -0.01 -7.61 -8.07
C THR A 191 0.61 -7.51 -9.46
N ALA A 192 1.93 -7.36 -9.52
CA ALA A 192 2.66 -7.34 -10.78
C ALA A 192 2.70 -8.72 -11.50
N ALA A 193 2.21 -9.78 -10.85
CA ALA A 193 2.09 -11.11 -11.45
C ALA A 193 0.83 -11.28 -12.31
N LEU A 194 -0.14 -10.36 -12.19
CA LEU A 194 -1.35 -10.38 -13.02
C LEU A 194 -0.95 -10.20 -14.49
N THR A 195 -1.58 -10.98 -15.38
CA THR A 195 -1.39 -10.86 -16.84
C THR A 195 -2.33 -9.80 -17.43
N ASP A 196 -2.02 -9.34 -18.65
CA ASP A 196 -2.92 -8.42 -19.37
C ASP A 196 -4.32 -9.07 -19.55
N GLU A 197 -4.39 -10.34 -19.97
CA GLU A 197 -5.64 -11.12 -20.08
C GLU A 197 -6.40 -11.24 -18.75
N GLY A 198 -5.67 -11.52 -17.66
CA GLY A 198 -6.25 -11.57 -16.31
C GLY A 198 -6.81 -10.22 -15.88
N THR A 199 -6.17 -9.12 -16.29
CA THR A 199 -6.64 -7.76 -16.02
C THR A 199 -7.92 -7.46 -16.82
N ASP A 200 -7.98 -7.81 -18.10
CA ASP A 200 -9.15 -7.61 -18.95
C ASP A 200 -10.36 -8.39 -18.44
N ARG A 201 -10.15 -9.65 -18.05
CA ARG A 201 -11.20 -10.47 -17.41
C ARG A 201 -11.69 -9.84 -16.10
N LEU A 202 -10.77 -9.31 -15.27
CA LEU A 202 -11.13 -8.62 -14.04
C LEU A 202 -11.97 -7.37 -14.34
N CYS A 203 -11.55 -6.54 -15.30
CA CYS A 203 -12.29 -5.35 -15.72
C CYS A 203 -13.72 -5.69 -16.18
N THR A 204 -13.86 -6.69 -17.05
CA THR A 204 -15.18 -7.16 -17.53
C THR A 204 -16.06 -7.64 -16.37
N THR A 205 -15.47 -8.38 -15.41
CA THR A 205 -16.22 -8.87 -14.25
C THR A 205 -16.67 -7.74 -13.34
N LEU A 206 -15.81 -6.74 -13.10
CA LEU A 206 -16.13 -5.59 -12.25
C LEU A 206 -17.20 -4.66 -12.86
N ALA A 207 -17.25 -4.58 -14.19
CA ALA A 207 -18.28 -3.80 -14.88
C ALA A 207 -19.69 -4.37 -14.67
N THR A 208 -19.82 -5.67 -14.40
CA THR A 208 -21.09 -6.38 -14.19
C THR A 208 -21.52 -6.48 -12.71
N LEU A 209 -20.74 -6.00 -11.77
CA LEU A 209 -21.07 -5.96 -10.34
C LEU A 209 -22.08 -4.85 -10.03
#